data_c8d8015389918578f6a920e01b2e9e90
#
_entry.id   c8d8015389918578f6a920e01b2e9e90
#
_cell.length_a   1.000
_cell.length_b   1.000
_cell.length_c   1.000
_cell.angle_alpha   90.00
_cell.angle_beta   90.00
_cell.angle_gamma   90.00
#
_symmetry.space_group_name_H-M   'P 1'
#
loop_
_entity.id
_entity.type
_entity.pdbx_description
1 polymer ?
#
loop_
_entity_poly.entity_id
_entity_poly.type
_entity_poly.pdbx_seq_one_letter_code
_entity_poly.pdbx_strand_id
1 'polypeptide(L)'
;DFCGTVSLLSMLGEKKEHEDFVLDSLPNNIEPYFIYKDEALTIAKKRYVDYISKSKSLGVYSINDSQMNGENQNQLHAYLDDLIPKHDLVIVSDYGHGFLSKETAQNISKQSIFTSLNAQINAANIGYHTMNNYNNIDCAIINETELRYELRDRENSVEILMKQLSEIIHAKNLIVTSGNG
;
A
#
# COMPACT_ATOMS: atom_id res chain seq x y z
N ASP A 1 5.76 -12.39 14.39
CA ASP A 1 5.42 -13.52 15.29
C ASP A 1 4.31 -14.44 14.76
N PHE A 2 3.59 -14.07 13.68
CA PHE A 2 2.50 -14.88 13.12
C PHE A 2 2.90 -15.63 11.84
N CYS A 3 3.99 -15.22 11.19
CA CYS A 3 4.48 -15.78 9.94
C CYS A 3 5.88 -16.39 10.16
N GLY A 4 6.15 -17.51 9.51
CA GLY A 4 7.48 -18.13 9.53
C GLY A 4 8.49 -17.29 8.76
N THR A 5 8.23 -17.04 7.48
CA THR A 5 9.07 -16.21 6.60
C THR A 5 8.21 -15.14 5.94
N VAL A 6 8.75 -13.94 5.79
CA VAL A 6 8.11 -12.82 5.11
C VAL A 6 9.06 -12.26 4.06
N SER A 7 8.62 -12.17 2.81
CA SER A 7 9.34 -11.43 1.77
C SER A 7 8.78 -10.01 1.71
N LEU A 8 9.61 -9.01 2.00
CA LEU A 8 9.25 -7.59 1.94
C LEU A 8 9.69 -7.00 0.61
N LEU A 9 8.75 -6.84 -0.31
CA LEU A 9 9.00 -6.16 -1.57
C LEU A 9 8.63 -4.68 -1.47
N SER A 10 9.60 -3.80 -1.64
CA SER A 10 9.43 -2.36 -1.43
C SER A 10 10.33 -1.53 -2.35
N MET A 11 10.14 -0.20 -2.33
CA MET A 11 10.87 0.73 -3.18
C MET A 11 11.66 1.71 -2.32
N LEU A 12 12.92 1.91 -2.70
CA LEU A 12 13.79 2.96 -2.18
C LEU A 12 14.18 3.93 -3.30
N GLY A 13 14.82 5.04 -2.94
CA GLY A 13 15.40 5.95 -3.91
C GLY A 13 16.69 5.43 -4.51
N GLU A 14 17.09 5.98 -5.66
CA GLU A 14 18.30 5.60 -6.41
C GLU A 14 19.59 5.61 -5.55
N LYS A 15 19.70 6.60 -4.66
CA LYS A 15 20.89 6.78 -3.80
C LYS A 15 20.85 5.93 -2.54
N LYS A 16 19.83 5.09 -2.37
CA LYS A 16 19.68 4.17 -1.23
C LYS A 16 19.64 4.85 0.15
N GLU A 17 19.18 6.10 0.19
CA GLU A 17 19.05 6.79 1.47
C GLU A 17 18.13 5.99 2.39
N HIS A 18 18.55 5.86 3.63
CA HIS A 18 17.83 5.12 4.68
C HIS A 18 17.79 3.59 4.51
N GLU A 19 18.49 2.99 3.53
CA GLU A 19 18.52 1.53 3.36
C GLU A 19 19.04 0.83 4.61
N ASP A 20 20.21 1.24 5.14
CA ASP A 20 20.77 0.67 6.37
C ASP A 20 19.80 0.76 7.54
N PHE A 21 19.13 1.90 7.71
CA PHE A 21 18.13 2.09 8.75
C PHE A 21 16.95 1.10 8.59
N VAL A 22 16.50 0.86 7.37
CA VAL A 22 15.42 -0.11 7.10
C VAL A 22 15.91 -1.51 7.42
N LEU A 23 17.08 -1.90 6.92
CA LEU A 23 17.65 -3.23 7.15
C LEU A 23 17.86 -3.52 8.64
N ASP A 24 18.43 -2.57 9.39
CA ASP A 24 18.65 -2.70 10.84
C ASP A 24 17.35 -2.80 11.64
N SER A 25 16.23 -2.33 11.07
CA SER A 25 14.91 -2.33 11.71
C SER A 25 14.10 -3.58 11.42
N LEU A 26 14.51 -4.41 10.45
CA LEU A 26 13.76 -5.60 10.07
C LEU A 26 14.05 -6.78 11.02
N PRO A 27 13.02 -7.51 11.48
CA PRO A 27 13.18 -8.79 12.15
C PRO A 27 13.88 -9.85 11.27
N ASN A 28 14.56 -10.81 11.88
CA ASN A 28 15.36 -11.82 11.19
C ASN A 28 14.56 -12.74 10.24
N ASN A 29 13.24 -12.81 10.37
CA ASN A 29 12.37 -13.62 9.52
C ASN A 29 11.82 -12.83 8.33
N ILE A 30 12.29 -11.59 8.12
CA ILE A 30 11.90 -10.76 6.98
C ILE A 30 13.06 -10.66 5.99
N GLU A 31 12.84 -11.10 4.77
CA GLU A 31 13.78 -11.01 3.67
C GLU A 31 13.39 -9.83 2.77
N PRO A 32 14.21 -8.77 2.70
CA PRO A 32 13.90 -7.59 1.91
C PRO A 32 14.28 -7.75 0.43
N TYR A 33 13.42 -7.27 -0.46
CA TYR A 33 13.61 -7.13 -1.89
C TYR A 33 13.34 -5.68 -2.26
N PHE A 34 14.40 -4.90 -2.55
CA PHE A 34 14.25 -3.49 -2.88
C PHE A 34 14.37 -3.24 -4.36
N ILE A 35 13.51 -2.36 -4.88
CA ILE A 35 13.63 -1.74 -6.18
C ILE A 35 14.08 -0.30 -5.95
N TYR A 36 15.11 0.13 -6.68
CA TYR A 36 15.65 1.47 -6.56
C TYR A 36 15.10 2.33 -7.68
N LYS A 37 14.25 3.29 -7.31
CA LYS A 37 13.60 4.18 -8.25
C LYS A 37 14.59 5.23 -8.75
N ASP A 38 14.79 5.26 -10.06
CA ASP A 38 15.69 6.21 -10.70
C ASP A 38 15.24 7.66 -10.48
N GLU A 39 16.20 8.57 -10.37
CA GLU A 39 16.01 10.01 -10.19
C GLU A 39 15.08 10.38 -9.03
N ALA A 40 14.97 9.50 -8.04
CA ALA A 40 14.11 9.69 -6.88
C ALA A 40 14.88 9.54 -5.56
N LEU A 41 14.43 10.27 -4.54
CA LEU A 41 14.82 10.06 -3.17
C LEU A 41 13.94 8.99 -2.53
N THR A 42 14.48 8.29 -1.51
CA THR A 42 13.67 7.44 -0.67
C THR A 42 12.57 8.26 0.01
N ILE A 43 11.32 7.76 -0.05
CA ILE A 43 10.18 8.44 0.57
C ILE A 43 10.40 8.54 2.07
N ALA A 44 10.41 9.76 2.58
CA ALA A 44 10.57 10.03 4.00
C ALA A 44 9.45 10.94 4.52
N LYS A 45 8.77 10.51 5.56
CA LYS A 45 7.70 11.26 6.23
C LYS A 45 8.11 11.57 7.66
N LYS A 46 8.65 12.76 7.92
CA LYS A 46 9.06 13.23 9.26
C LYS A 46 7.90 13.93 9.94
N ARG A 47 7.57 13.51 11.16
CA ARG A 47 6.55 14.14 12.00
C ARG A 47 7.18 14.71 13.25
N TYR A 48 7.03 16.00 13.46
CA TYR A 48 7.40 16.66 14.70
C TYR A 48 6.20 16.64 15.64
N VAL A 49 6.38 16.04 16.80
CA VAL A 49 5.34 15.81 17.79
C VAL A 49 5.66 16.64 19.03
N ASP A 50 4.70 17.40 19.50
CA ASP A 50 4.83 18.11 20.76
C ASP A 50 5.04 17.14 21.92
N TYR A 51 6.05 17.39 22.75
CA TYR A 51 6.44 16.45 23.79
C TYR A 51 5.36 16.29 24.88
N ILE A 52 4.64 17.35 25.21
CA ILE A 52 3.65 17.39 26.28
C ILE A 52 2.29 16.86 25.78
N SER A 53 1.75 17.48 24.72
CA SER A 53 0.42 17.16 24.21
C SER A 53 0.38 15.90 23.34
N LYS A 54 1.55 15.39 22.94
CA LYS A 54 1.68 14.29 21.97
C LYS A 54 0.99 14.56 20.62
N SER A 55 0.60 15.79 20.38
CA SER A 55 -0.02 16.20 19.12
C SER A 55 1.02 16.45 18.02
N LYS A 56 0.62 16.19 16.78
CA LYS A 56 1.46 16.48 15.61
C LYS A 56 1.50 17.99 15.37
N SER A 57 2.68 18.60 15.55
CA SER A 57 2.90 20.03 15.31
C SER A 57 3.24 20.34 13.84
N LEU A 58 4.08 19.50 13.22
CA LEU A 58 4.56 19.70 11.85
C LEU A 58 4.81 18.36 11.17
N GLY A 59 4.52 18.26 9.88
CA GLY A 59 4.95 17.16 9.02
C GLY A 59 5.81 17.68 7.87
N VAL A 60 6.98 17.08 7.67
CA VAL A 60 7.85 17.35 6.52
C VAL A 60 7.98 16.06 5.72
N TYR A 61 7.63 16.10 4.45
CA TYR A 61 7.57 14.92 3.59
C TYR A 61 8.47 15.10 2.37
N SER A 62 9.32 14.10 2.12
CA SER A 62 10.02 13.92 0.86
C SER A 62 9.29 12.83 0.09
N ILE A 63 8.54 13.20 -0.94
CA ILE A 63 7.69 12.28 -1.69
C ILE A 63 7.94 12.50 -3.19
N ASN A 64 8.03 11.41 -3.93
CA ASN A 64 7.99 11.39 -5.38
C ASN A 64 6.93 10.37 -5.82
N ASP A 65 5.76 10.87 -6.25
CA ASP A 65 4.60 10.07 -6.64
C ASP A 65 4.61 9.65 -8.12
N SER A 66 5.67 9.98 -8.87
CA SER A 66 5.77 9.53 -10.26
C SER A 66 5.79 8.01 -10.35
N GLN A 67 5.26 7.47 -11.43
CA GLN A 67 5.38 6.03 -11.69
C GLN A 67 6.86 5.64 -11.88
N MET A 68 7.20 4.39 -11.55
CA MET A 68 8.49 3.81 -11.90
C MET A 68 8.64 3.72 -13.42
N ASN A 69 9.87 3.76 -13.92
CA ASN A 69 10.16 3.48 -15.32
C ASN A 69 9.87 2.01 -15.67
N GLY A 70 9.93 1.68 -16.97
CA GLY A 70 9.63 0.33 -17.46
C GLY A 70 10.58 -0.74 -16.93
N GLU A 71 11.86 -0.42 -16.70
CA GLU A 71 12.86 -1.35 -16.18
C GLU A 71 12.54 -1.71 -14.72
N ASN A 72 12.29 -0.73 -13.87
CA ASN A 72 11.87 -0.94 -12.48
C ASN A 72 10.54 -1.71 -12.40
N GLN A 73 9.59 -1.44 -13.29
CA GLN A 73 8.33 -2.20 -13.35
C GLN A 73 8.55 -3.65 -13.75
N ASN A 74 9.42 -3.92 -14.74
CA ASN A 74 9.77 -5.28 -15.14
C ASN A 74 10.45 -6.04 -14.00
N GLN A 75 11.34 -5.38 -13.25
CA GLN A 75 11.95 -5.97 -12.07
C GLN A 75 10.93 -6.30 -10.98
N LEU A 76 9.97 -5.39 -10.74
CA LEU A 76 8.86 -5.65 -9.80
C LEU A 76 8.04 -6.86 -10.23
N HIS A 77 7.68 -6.97 -11.51
CA HIS A 77 6.91 -8.10 -12.01
C HIS A 77 7.71 -9.41 -11.87
N ALA A 78 9.01 -9.41 -12.18
CA ALA A 78 9.86 -10.58 -12.01
C ALA A 78 9.93 -11.05 -10.54
N TYR A 79 10.02 -10.11 -9.57
CA TYR A 79 9.95 -10.45 -8.16
C TYR A 79 8.57 -11.02 -7.77
N LEU A 80 7.47 -10.43 -8.24
CA LEU A 80 6.13 -10.93 -7.95
C LEU A 80 5.94 -12.35 -8.49
N ASP A 81 6.37 -12.61 -9.72
CA ASP A 81 6.27 -13.92 -10.37
C ASP A 81 7.10 -14.99 -9.65
N ASP A 82 8.26 -14.62 -9.11
CA ASP A 82 9.12 -15.52 -8.35
C ASP A 82 8.62 -15.75 -6.91
N LEU A 83 8.19 -14.71 -6.24
CA LEU A 83 7.88 -14.75 -4.81
C LEU A 83 6.46 -15.26 -4.52
N ILE A 84 5.44 -14.80 -5.25
CA ILE A 84 4.05 -15.14 -4.95
C ILE A 84 3.83 -16.65 -4.86
N PRO A 85 4.34 -17.50 -5.79
CA PRO A 85 4.12 -18.93 -5.71
C PRO A 85 4.76 -19.64 -4.50
N LYS A 86 5.65 -18.96 -3.78
CA LYS A 86 6.37 -19.50 -2.61
C LYS A 86 5.70 -19.16 -1.28
N HIS A 87 4.59 -18.40 -1.32
CA HIS A 87 3.92 -17.88 -0.12
C HIS A 87 2.47 -18.33 -0.06
N ASP A 88 1.89 -18.29 1.13
CA ASP A 88 0.49 -18.65 1.39
C ASP A 88 -0.43 -17.42 1.35
N LEU A 89 0.14 -16.21 1.45
CA LEU A 89 -0.58 -14.95 1.59
C LEU A 89 0.19 -13.81 0.95
N VAL A 90 -0.50 -12.91 0.27
CA VAL A 90 0.01 -11.61 -0.16
C VAL A 90 -0.68 -10.49 0.60
N ILE A 91 0.10 -9.61 1.21
CA ILE A 91 -0.40 -8.37 1.82
C ILE A 91 0.05 -7.21 0.95
N VAL A 92 -0.91 -6.50 0.40
CA VAL A 92 -0.69 -5.28 -0.37
C VAL A 92 -0.95 -4.07 0.52
N SER A 93 0.08 -3.24 0.73
CA SER A 93 -0.03 -1.97 1.44
C SER A 93 0.32 -0.84 0.47
N ASP A 94 -0.70 -0.31 -0.20
CA ASP A 94 -0.53 0.64 -1.30
C ASP A 94 -0.87 2.07 -0.85
N TYR A 95 0.15 2.91 -0.80
CA TYR A 95 0.05 4.33 -0.42
C TYR A 95 -0.06 5.28 -1.62
N GLY A 96 -0.11 4.75 -2.84
CA GLY A 96 -0.25 5.55 -4.05
C GLY A 96 0.96 6.42 -4.38
N HIS A 97 2.17 5.96 -4.04
CA HIS A 97 3.43 6.67 -4.28
C HIS A 97 4.21 6.15 -5.50
N GLY A 98 3.49 5.62 -6.50
CA GLY A 98 4.06 5.21 -7.78
C GLY A 98 4.81 3.87 -7.79
N PHE A 99 4.78 3.10 -6.68
CA PHE A 99 5.36 1.75 -6.62
C PHE A 99 4.48 0.73 -7.36
N LEU A 100 3.18 0.71 -7.06
CA LEU A 100 2.24 -0.21 -7.69
C LEU A 100 1.48 0.52 -8.80
N SER A 101 1.71 0.13 -10.03
CA SER A 101 0.93 0.60 -11.18
C SER A 101 -0.43 -0.12 -11.24
N LYS A 102 -1.36 0.42 -12.03
CA LYS A 102 -2.63 -0.27 -12.29
C LYS A 102 -2.41 -1.65 -12.89
N GLU A 103 -1.42 -1.81 -13.77
CA GLU A 103 -1.07 -3.10 -14.35
C GLU A 103 -0.58 -4.07 -13.28
N THR A 104 0.31 -3.63 -12.38
CA THR A 104 0.80 -4.43 -11.26
C THR A 104 -0.34 -4.84 -10.33
N ALA A 105 -1.25 -3.92 -9.98
CA ALA A 105 -2.42 -4.21 -9.18
C ALA A 105 -3.31 -5.30 -9.82
N GLN A 106 -3.52 -5.23 -11.13
CA GLN A 106 -4.27 -6.23 -11.89
C GLN A 106 -3.54 -7.57 -11.95
N ASN A 107 -2.22 -7.57 -12.06
CA ASN A 107 -1.43 -8.81 -12.05
C ASN A 107 -1.52 -9.52 -10.69
N ILE A 108 -1.40 -8.79 -9.59
CA ILE A 108 -1.61 -9.33 -8.24
C ILE A 108 -3.03 -9.91 -8.10
N SER A 109 -4.03 -9.19 -8.58
CA SER A 109 -5.45 -9.60 -8.52
C SER A 109 -5.78 -10.88 -9.30
N LYS A 110 -4.93 -11.28 -10.25
CA LYS A 110 -5.09 -12.52 -11.03
C LYS A 110 -4.47 -13.75 -10.36
N GLN A 111 -3.68 -13.56 -9.33
CA GLN A 111 -3.00 -14.66 -8.66
C GLN A 111 -3.99 -15.50 -7.83
N SER A 112 -3.78 -16.82 -7.83
CA SER A 112 -4.61 -17.75 -7.06
C SER A 112 -4.10 -17.92 -5.63
N ILE A 113 -3.86 -16.81 -4.95
CA ILE A 113 -3.36 -16.77 -3.57
C ILE A 113 -4.25 -15.86 -2.74
N PHE A 114 -4.37 -16.13 -1.44
CA PHE A 114 -5.10 -15.23 -0.55
C PHE A 114 -4.45 -13.85 -0.55
N THR A 115 -5.20 -12.82 -0.95
CA THR A 115 -4.70 -11.46 -1.05
C THR A 115 -5.45 -10.53 -0.09
N SER A 116 -4.68 -9.88 0.79
CA SER A 116 -5.18 -8.79 1.64
C SER A 116 -4.71 -7.45 1.10
N LEU A 117 -5.61 -6.48 1.02
CA LEU A 117 -5.37 -5.14 0.48
C LEU A 117 -5.67 -4.05 1.51
N ASN A 118 -4.70 -3.18 1.75
CA ASN A 118 -4.94 -1.85 2.32
C ASN A 118 -4.40 -0.81 1.34
N ALA A 119 -5.28 -0.06 0.71
CA ALA A 119 -4.92 1.04 -0.17
C ALA A 119 -5.27 2.37 0.52
N GLN A 120 -4.28 3.23 0.72
CA GLN A 120 -4.47 4.50 1.41
C GLN A 120 -4.76 5.63 0.44
N ILE A 121 -5.91 6.28 0.62
CA ILE A 121 -6.28 7.51 -0.07
C ILE A 121 -5.96 8.69 0.84
N ASN A 122 -5.19 9.64 0.34
CA ASN A 122 -4.81 10.84 1.07
C ASN A 122 -4.96 12.09 0.19
N ALA A 123 -4.80 13.27 0.75
CA ALA A 123 -5.00 14.52 0.03
C ALA A 123 -4.10 14.69 -1.21
N ALA A 124 -2.95 14.03 -1.26
CA ALA A 124 -2.01 14.12 -2.38
C ALA A 124 -2.38 13.18 -3.54
N ASN A 125 -3.07 12.06 -3.27
CA ASN A 125 -3.42 11.05 -4.28
C ASN A 125 -4.91 10.93 -4.60
N ILE A 126 -5.76 11.81 -4.04
CA ILE A 126 -7.20 11.86 -4.36
C ILE A 126 -7.39 12.01 -5.87
N GLY A 127 -8.13 11.07 -6.47
CA GLY A 127 -8.45 11.07 -7.90
C GLY A 127 -7.42 10.39 -8.79
N TYR A 128 -6.23 10.06 -8.28
CA TYR A 128 -5.19 9.35 -9.02
C TYR A 128 -5.01 7.91 -8.54
N HIS A 129 -5.17 7.68 -7.25
CA HIS A 129 -5.02 6.40 -6.61
C HIS A 129 -6.36 5.89 -6.10
N THR A 130 -6.67 4.63 -6.34
CA THR A 130 -7.99 4.06 -6.07
C THR A 130 -7.91 2.56 -5.81
N MET A 131 -8.74 2.06 -4.91
CA MET A 131 -8.93 0.62 -4.71
C MET A 131 -9.49 -0.08 -5.95
N ASN A 132 -10.13 0.65 -6.87
CA ASN A 132 -10.65 0.12 -8.13
C ASN A 132 -9.55 -0.38 -9.09
N ASN A 133 -8.28 -0.13 -8.79
CA ASN A 133 -7.18 -0.75 -9.52
C ASN A 133 -7.08 -2.26 -9.25
N TYR A 134 -7.61 -2.70 -8.11
CA TYR A 134 -7.59 -4.08 -7.64
C TYR A 134 -8.94 -4.76 -7.87
N ASN A 135 -8.92 -6.08 -8.00
CA ASN A 135 -10.12 -6.88 -8.20
C ASN A 135 -9.94 -8.28 -7.59
N ASN A 136 -11.04 -8.96 -7.26
CA ASN A 136 -11.00 -10.32 -6.69
C ASN A 136 -10.12 -10.43 -5.42
N ILE A 137 -10.27 -9.50 -4.49
CA ILE A 137 -9.50 -9.42 -3.25
C ILE A 137 -10.19 -10.26 -2.17
N ASP A 138 -9.42 -11.07 -1.43
CA ASP A 138 -9.98 -11.89 -0.35
C ASP A 138 -10.34 -11.07 0.89
N CYS A 139 -9.51 -10.07 1.23
CA CYS A 139 -9.77 -9.17 2.35
C CYS A 139 -9.30 -7.75 2.01
N ALA A 140 -10.20 -6.80 1.96
CA ALA A 140 -9.87 -5.39 1.80
C ALA A 140 -10.08 -4.65 3.13
N ILE A 141 -9.15 -3.76 3.47
CA ILE A 141 -9.20 -2.95 4.69
C ILE A 141 -9.11 -1.47 4.29
N ILE A 142 -10.03 -0.67 4.77
CA ILE A 142 -10.09 0.77 4.47
C ILE A 142 -10.66 1.52 5.68
N ASN A 143 -10.30 2.79 5.89
CA ASN A 143 -11.00 3.59 6.88
C ASN A 143 -12.26 4.25 6.29
N GLU A 144 -13.19 4.65 7.16
CA GLU A 144 -14.47 5.24 6.73
C GLU A 144 -14.27 6.50 5.87
N THR A 145 -13.33 7.36 6.22
CA THR A 145 -13.07 8.59 5.44
C THR A 145 -12.57 8.26 4.04
N GLU A 146 -11.66 7.31 3.92
CA GLU A 146 -11.16 6.83 2.63
C GLU A 146 -12.25 6.15 1.80
N LEU A 147 -13.11 5.35 2.44
CA LEU A 147 -14.27 4.71 1.79
C LEU A 147 -15.20 5.77 1.16
N ARG A 148 -15.48 6.85 1.89
CA ARG A 148 -16.28 7.97 1.39
C ARG A 148 -15.61 8.72 0.25
N TYR A 149 -14.29 8.88 0.28
CA TYR A 149 -13.53 9.47 -0.84
C TYR A 149 -13.52 8.56 -2.06
N GLU A 150 -13.32 7.26 -1.87
CA GLU A 150 -13.31 6.27 -2.95
C GLU A 150 -14.62 6.28 -3.74
N LEU A 151 -15.75 6.28 -3.03
CA LEU A 151 -17.09 6.26 -3.63
C LEU A 151 -17.66 7.65 -3.92
N ARG A 152 -16.96 8.73 -3.51
CA ARG A 152 -17.42 10.14 -3.62
C ARG A 152 -18.81 10.34 -3.01
N ASP A 153 -19.06 9.67 -1.91
CA ASP A 153 -20.35 9.67 -1.21
C ASP A 153 -20.17 10.00 0.27
N ARG A 154 -20.81 11.08 0.71
CA ARG A 154 -20.75 11.59 2.09
C ARG A 154 -22.03 11.36 2.87
N GLU A 155 -23.11 10.93 2.22
CA GLU A 155 -24.45 10.93 2.78
C GLU A 155 -24.94 9.55 3.18
N ASN A 156 -24.62 8.53 2.38
CA ASN A 156 -25.06 7.17 2.65
C ASN A 156 -24.42 6.56 3.91
N SER A 157 -25.09 5.59 4.50
CA SER A 157 -24.57 4.83 5.64
C SER A 157 -23.33 4.01 5.26
N VAL A 158 -22.48 3.74 6.23
CA VAL A 158 -21.23 2.96 6.02
C VAL A 158 -21.54 1.59 5.43
N GLU A 159 -22.63 0.94 5.88
CA GLU A 159 -23.05 -0.38 5.39
C GLU A 159 -23.38 -0.37 3.90
N ILE A 160 -24.05 0.69 3.42
CA ILE A 160 -24.36 0.86 1.99
C ILE A 160 -23.07 1.02 1.19
N LEU A 161 -22.16 1.88 1.68
CA LEU A 161 -20.86 2.13 1.04
C LEU A 161 -19.98 0.89 1.03
N MET A 162 -19.97 0.12 2.11
CA MET A 162 -19.25 -1.16 2.19
C MET A 162 -19.75 -2.14 1.12
N LYS A 163 -21.05 -2.27 0.96
CA LYS A 163 -21.65 -3.14 -0.06
C LYS A 163 -21.25 -2.69 -1.47
N GLN A 164 -21.35 -1.40 -1.77
CA GLN A 164 -20.96 -0.82 -3.06
C GLN A 164 -19.49 -1.08 -3.37
N LEU A 165 -18.59 -0.78 -2.44
CA LEU A 165 -17.14 -0.99 -2.68
C LEU A 165 -16.82 -2.48 -2.85
N SER A 166 -17.40 -3.35 -2.01
CA SER A 166 -17.21 -4.81 -2.12
C SER A 166 -17.65 -5.35 -3.48
N GLU A 167 -18.76 -4.86 -4.02
CA GLU A 167 -19.24 -5.22 -5.36
C GLU A 167 -18.29 -4.73 -6.47
N ILE A 168 -17.75 -3.51 -6.34
CA ILE A 168 -16.84 -2.90 -7.33
C ILE A 168 -15.53 -3.67 -7.43
N ILE A 169 -14.88 -3.96 -6.30
CA ILE A 169 -13.58 -4.63 -6.27
C ILE A 169 -13.70 -6.16 -6.13
N HIS A 170 -14.91 -6.70 -6.13
CA HIS A 170 -15.18 -8.11 -5.90
C HIS A 170 -14.47 -8.67 -4.66
N ALA A 171 -14.52 -7.91 -3.55
CA ALA A 171 -13.91 -8.33 -2.30
C ALA A 171 -14.78 -9.36 -1.58
N LYS A 172 -14.17 -10.47 -1.13
CA LYS A 172 -14.87 -11.48 -0.31
C LYS A 172 -15.17 -10.98 1.09
N ASN A 173 -14.23 -10.21 1.66
CA ASN A 173 -14.36 -9.59 2.97
C ASN A 173 -13.92 -8.13 2.87
N LEU A 174 -14.70 -7.23 3.46
CA LEU A 174 -14.37 -5.82 3.56
C LEU A 174 -14.44 -5.38 5.03
N ILE A 175 -13.35 -4.84 5.53
CA ILE A 175 -13.23 -4.30 6.88
C ILE A 175 -13.12 -2.78 6.79
N VAL A 176 -14.04 -2.09 7.44
CA VAL A 176 -13.99 -0.63 7.55
C VAL A 176 -13.64 -0.25 8.98
N THR A 177 -12.54 0.51 9.14
CA THR A 177 -12.12 1.03 10.42
C THR A 177 -12.73 2.41 10.66
N SER A 178 -13.26 2.65 11.86
CA SER A 178 -13.78 3.94 12.31
C SER A 178 -12.99 4.40 13.52
N GLY A 179 -12.56 5.65 13.53
CA GLY A 179 -11.60 6.15 14.52
C GLY A 179 -12.13 6.31 15.95
N ASN A 180 -13.44 6.34 16.15
CA ASN A 180 -14.08 6.51 17.46
C ASN A 180 -15.47 5.84 17.48
N GLY A 181 -15.50 4.56 17.33
CA GLY A 181 -16.71 3.76 17.51
C GLY A 181 -16.53 2.82 18.68
#